data_239fb147fd38fadafb8c30632be88283
#
_entry.id   239fb147fd38fadafb8c30632be88283
#
_cell.length_a   1.000
_cell.length_b   1.000
_cell.length_c   1.000
_cell.angle_alpha   90.00
_cell.angle_beta   90.00
_cell.angle_gamma   90.00
#
_symmetry.space_group_name_H-M   'P 1'
#
loop_
_entity.id
_entity.type
_entity.pdbx_description
1 polymer ?
#
loop_
_entity_poly.entity_id
_entity_poly.type
_entity_poly.pdbx_seq_one_letter_code
_entity_poly.pdbx_strand_id
1 'polypeptide(L)'
;MAAIQQLRMASMFSSLFPRLASTTFNSSFRSTVLYTQQSRQSPLPLLPELAIAIPAAISRIPELLGDIWEGILRAVPKKKTSHMKKRHRQMAGKALRDVTSLNRCPACGKVKKMHTLCSSCMMHLGVIMSKQYLTTHTVDNAHITDIFSLAATPTALLSASGSSTIHIHATSQPNFPLGQSLTGAHKLGCHHVTVSKDGKIAASAGFGGEVKTWKLAESGGEWQPFGELDTAKGAGKGVGEVWAIALSENGQYLASTTYDGRVNVWDLFGDRSEKIREYETGNSGSGSFGLCVDLSRDGKFTASGHQNGAVYVFNNDTGRLQYSLPGLVKPIRTVAFSPAGTRLAAAGDAGVIAVYDTKHGEHVGNLTGHTAWITSIDWSDTGEYLLSGAFDGKVKVWSIDRGVCVATHSETEKAIWAVKWLPKTGRNEMFCTAGANRSLTFYREATGI
;
A
#
# COMPACT_ATOMS: atom_id res chain seq x y z
N MET A 1 5.57 0.98 37.33
CA MET A 1 6.05 0.57 36.00
C MET A 1 4.96 0.60 34.94
N ALA A 2 3.76 0.09 35.21
CA ALA A 2 2.63 0.13 34.24
C ALA A 2 2.24 1.54 33.74
N ALA A 3 2.23 2.54 34.62
CA ALA A 3 1.89 3.92 34.27
C ALA A 3 2.92 4.59 33.33
N ILE A 4 4.20 4.24 33.46
CA ILE A 4 5.27 4.76 32.60
C ILE A 4 5.20 4.11 31.20
N GLN A 5 4.79 2.85 31.11
CA GLN A 5 4.53 2.19 29.83
C GLN A 5 3.31 2.76 29.12
N GLN A 6 2.23 3.05 29.83
CA GLN A 6 1.05 3.72 29.25
C GLN A 6 1.37 5.14 28.74
N LEU A 7 2.22 5.90 29.44
CA LEU A 7 2.68 7.21 28.98
C LEU A 7 3.60 7.12 27.74
N ARG A 8 4.47 6.12 27.67
CA ARG A 8 5.30 5.86 26.49
C ARG A 8 4.45 5.43 25.29
N MET A 9 3.46 4.57 25.49
CA MET A 9 2.53 4.15 24.44
C MET A 9 1.66 5.31 23.95
N ALA A 10 1.14 6.16 24.85
CA ALA A 10 0.39 7.35 24.46
C ALA A 10 1.24 8.36 23.67
N SER A 11 2.53 8.52 24.02
CA SER A 11 3.45 9.37 23.28
C SER A 11 3.82 8.79 21.90
N MET A 12 3.90 7.47 21.79
CA MET A 12 4.19 6.79 20.52
C MET A 12 2.99 6.79 19.57
N PHE A 13 1.77 6.65 20.10
CA PHE A 13 0.56 6.83 19.30
C PHE A 13 0.44 8.26 18.75
N SER A 14 0.87 9.27 19.49
CA SER A 14 0.86 10.65 19.00
C SER A 14 1.90 10.92 17.89
N SER A 15 2.98 10.15 17.84
CA SER A 15 4.00 10.24 16.79
C SER A 15 3.64 9.39 15.56
N LEU A 16 2.88 8.32 15.73
CA LEU A 16 2.39 7.46 14.64
C LEU A 16 1.14 8.01 13.95
N PHE A 17 0.37 8.85 14.67
CA PHE A 17 -0.87 9.44 14.17
C PHE A 17 -0.92 10.93 14.53
N PRO A 18 -0.59 11.85 13.58
CA PRO A 18 -0.71 13.28 13.84
C PRO A 18 -2.17 13.61 14.19
N ARG A 19 -2.35 14.26 15.34
CA ARG A 19 -3.64 14.81 15.73
C ARG A 19 -4.12 15.78 14.66
N LEU A 20 -5.26 15.52 14.05
CA LEU A 20 -5.98 16.48 13.25
C LEU A 20 -6.35 17.67 14.17
N ALA A 21 -5.57 18.74 14.09
CA ALA A 21 -5.97 20.01 14.67
C ALA A 21 -7.19 20.49 13.89
N SER A 22 -8.34 20.58 14.55
CA SER A 22 -9.54 21.22 14.03
C SER A 22 -9.26 22.72 13.90
N THR A 23 -8.83 23.17 12.74
CA THR A 23 -8.79 24.58 12.40
C THR A 23 -10.18 25.01 11.96
N THR A 24 -10.89 25.69 12.85
CA THR A 24 -12.05 26.49 12.51
C THR A 24 -11.60 27.60 11.53
N PHE A 25 -12.05 27.48 10.29
CA PHE A 25 -11.90 28.55 9.32
C PHE A 25 -12.84 29.69 9.64
N ASN A 26 -12.30 30.80 10.10
CA ASN A 26 -12.97 32.09 10.09
C ASN A 26 -12.67 32.77 8.76
N SER A 27 -13.73 33.01 7.99
CA SER A 27 -13.72 33.79 6.77
C SER A 27 -13.59 35.27 7.08
N SER A 28 -12.63 35.92 6.51
CA SER A 28 -12.69 37.25 5.88
C SER A 28 -11.27 37.86 5.84
N PHE A 29 -10.79 38.17 4.63
CA PHE A 29 -10.35 39.53 4.27
C PHE A 29 -9.80 39.55 2.86
N ARG A 30 -10.41 40.45 2.06
CA ARG A 30 -9.87 40.97 0.79
C ARG A 30 -8.61 41.77 1.07
N SER A 31 -7.59 41.64 0.24
CA SER A 31 -6.71 42.79 -0.10
C SER A 31 -5.86 42.54 -1.33
N THR A 32 -6.03 43.37 -2.24
CA THR A 32 -5.33 43.93 -3.38
C THR A 32 -3.81 43.69 -3.45
N VAL A 33 -3.39 43.19 -4.59
CA VAL A 33 -1.98 43.03 -4.98
C VAL A 33 -1.48 44.30 -5.64
N LEU A 34 -0.39 44.83 -5.18
CA LEU A 34 0.46 45.77 -5.90
C LEU A 34 1.81 45.14 -6.23
N TYR A 35 2.10 45.07 -7.51
CA TYR A 35 3.39 44.71 -8.07
C TYR A 35 4.45 45.80 -7.77
N THR A 36 5.58 45.38 -7.24
CA THR A 36 6.84 46.15 -7.38
C THR A 36 7.98 45.20 -7.71
N GLN A 37 8.48 45.36 -8.92
CA GLN A 37 9.77 44.80 -9.36
C GLN A 37 10.90 45.56 -8.63
N GLN A 38 11.77 44.81 -7.98
CA GLN A 38 13.10 45.29 -7.63
C GLN A 38 14.14 44.23 -8.02
N SER A 39 14.86 44.58 -9.07
CA SER A 39 16.10 43.95 -9.50
C SER A 39 17.17 44.10 -8.43
N ARG A 40 17.69 43.03 -7.89
CA ARG A 40 18.98 43.04 -7.19
C ARG A 40 19.99 42.21 -7.97
N GLN A 41 20.96 42.93 -8.53
CA GLN A 41 22.21 42.39 -9.04
C GLN A 41 23.07 41.95 -7.85
N SER A 42 23.53 40.73 -7.84
CA SER A 42 24.60 40.27 -6.98
C SER A 42 25.89 40.13 -7.79
N PRO A 43 27.03 40.61 -7.28
CA PRO A 43 28.31 40.55 -7.99
C PRO A 43 28.90 39.12 -7.90
N LEU A 44 29.38 38.65 -9.04
CA LEU A 44 30.18 37.42 -9.15
C LEU A 44 31.60 37.63 -8.63
N PRO A 45 32.22 36.66 -7.97
CA PRO A 45 33.64 36.76 -7.56
C PRO A 45 34.56 36.51 -8.76
N LEU A 46 35.58 37.32 -8.86
CA LEU A 46 36.68 37.26 -9.81
C LEU A 46 37.52 35.98 -9.59
N LEU A 47 37.70 35.20 -10.63
CA LEU A 47 38.68 34.10 -10.68
C LEU A 47 40.01 34.62 -11.24
N PRO A 48 41.17 34.11 -10.79
CA PRO A 48 42.48 34.59 -11.20
C PRO A 48 42.86 34.17 -12.62
N GLU A 49 43.58 35.04 -13.31
CA GLU A 49 44.12 34.85 -14.66
C GLU A 49 44.99 33.59 -14.76
N LEU A 50 44.59 32.69 -15.67
CA LEU A 50 45.45 31.66 -16.23
C LEU A 50 45.74 32.07 -17.69
N ALA A 51 46.91 32.63 -17.92
CA ALA A 51 47.44 32.91 -19.26
C ALA A 51 47.78 31.60 -19.95
N ILE A 52 46.91 31.13 -20.85
CA ILE A 52 47.19 30.04 -21.77
C ILE A 52 47.52 30.64 -23.13
N ALA A 53 48.74 30.40 -23.60
CA ALA A 53 49.19 30.78 -24.92
C ALA A 53 48.35 30.11 -26.00
N ILE A 54 47.62 30.88 -26.81
CA ILE A 54 46.82 30.43 -27.93
C ILE A 54 47.69 30.27 -29.14
N PRO A 55 47.74 29.07 -29.80
CA PRO A 55 48.44 28.89 -31.05
C PRO A 55 47.82 29.74 -32.20
N ALA A 56 48.65 30.29 -33.08
CA ALA A 56 48.31 31.23 -34.16
C ALA A 56 47.34 30.67 -35.26
N ALA A 57 46.71 29.53 -35.05
CA ALA A 57 45.77 28.95 -36.04
C ALA A 57 44.30 29.43 -35.88
N ILE A 58 43.98 30.30 -34.89
CA ILE A 58 42.59 30.72 -34.60
C ILE A 58 42.23 32.12 -35.19
N SER A 59 43.13 32.72 -35.95
CA SER A 59 42.88 34.06 -36.56
C SER A 59 41.88 34.08 -37.73
N ARG A 60 41.37 32.92 -38.21
CA ARG A 60 40.37 32.85 -39.28
C ARG A 60 38.93 32.50 -38.87
N ILE A 61 38.68 32.47 -37.59
CA ILE A 61 37.32 32.16 -37.06
C ILE A 61 36.28 33.25 -37.32
N PRO A 62 36.63 34.58 -37.39
CA PRO A 62 35.64 35.61 -37.69
C PRO A 62 35.01 35.50 -39.07
N GLU A 63 35.73 35.05 -40.10
CA GLU A 63 35.21 34.92 -41.47
C GLU A 63 34.24 33.71 -41.58
N LEU A 64 34.58 32.59 -40.96
CA LEU A 64 33.73 31.41 -40.94
C LEU A 64 32.42 31.63 -40.15
N LEU A 65 32.44 32.41 -39.10
CA LEU A 65 31.24 32.78 -38.35
C LEU A 65 30.35 33.77 -39.12
N GLY A 66 30.91 34.63 -39.94
CA GLY A 66 30.16 35.52 -40.83
C GLY A 66 29.33 34.77 -41.85
N ASP A 67 29.90 33.78 -42.51
CA ASP A 67 29.19 32.94 -43.51
C ASP A 67 28.11 32.06 -42.87
N ILE A 68 28.33 31.55 -41.68
CA ILE A 68 27.33 30.78 -40.94
C ILE A 68 26.16 31.69 -40.52
N TRP A 69 26.43 32.94 -40.04
CA TRP A 69 25.40 33.89 -39.69
C TRP A 69 24.59 34.35 -40.91
N GLU A 70 25.21 34.58 -42.04
CA GLU A 70 24.50 34.93 -43.27
C GLU A 70 23.59 33.76 -43.74
N GLY A 71 24.07 32.53 -43.64
CA GLY A 71 23.28 31.34 -43.96
C GLY A 71 22.04 31.19 -43.05
N ILE A 72 22.19 31.42 -41.78
CA ILE A 72 21.08 31.36 -40.78
C ILE A 72 20.10 32.50 -40.97
N LEU A 73 20.59 33.70 -41.26
CA LEU A 73 19.73 34.89 -41.46
C LEU A 73 18.90 34.78 -42.76
N ARG A 74 19.35 34.04 -43.78
CA ARG A 74 18.54 33.79 -44.97
C ARG A 74 17.37 32.84 -44.75
N ALA A 75 17.42 32.02 -43.70
CA ALA A 75 16.33 31.08 -43.31
C ALA A 75 15.23 31.76 -42.51
N VAL A 76 15.46 32.96 -41.93
CA VAL A 76 14.45 33.70 -41.14
C VAL A 76 13.62 34.60 -42.05
N PRO A 77 12.29 34.57 -41.98
CA PRO A 77 11.43 35.46 -42.78
C PRO A 77 11.72 36.92 -42.52
N LYS A 78 12.16 37.69 -43.52
CA LYS A 78 12.51 39.13 -43.45
C LYS A 78 11.36 40.04 -42.96
N LYS A 79 10.11 39.58 -43.02
CA LYS A 79 8.93 40.34 -42.59
C LYS A 79 8.00 39.46 -41.76
N LYS A 80 7.53 40.01 -40.64
CA LYS A 80 6.50 39.41 -39.81
C LYS A 80 5.23 39.20 -40.66
N THR A 81 4.77 37.95 -40.79
CA THR A 81 3.55 37.62 -41.52
C THR A 81 2.35 38.23 -40.82
N SER A 82 1.50 38.99 -41.55
CA SER A 82 0.26 39.53 -40.96
C SER A 82 -0.64 38.41 -40.41
N HIS A 83 -1.43 38.73 -39.39
CA HIS A 83 -2.35 37.80 -38.77
C HIS A 83 -3.32 37.15 -39.79
N MET A 84 -3.78 37.93 -40.75
CA MET A 84 -4.63 37.44 -41.86
C MET A 84 -3.92 36.41 -42.75
N LYS A 85 -2.66 36.68 -43.16
CA LYS A 85 -1.88 35.71 -43.94
C LYS A 85 -1.56 34.43 -43.19
N LYS A 86 -1.28 34.54 -41.86
CA LYS A 86 -1.06 33.38 -40.98
C LYS A 86 -2.32 32.51 -40.89
N ARG A 87 -3.48 33.15 -40.69
CA ARG A 87 -4.77 32.46 -40.62
C ARG A 87 -5.17 31.82 -41.95
N HIS A 88 -4.92 32.50 -43.07
CA HIS A 88 -5.18 31.96 -44.38
C HIS A 88 -4.34 30.73 -44.71
N ARG A 89 -3.05 30.73 -44.30
CA ARG A 89 -2.18 29.56 -44.42
C ARG A 89 -2.63 28.40 -43.54
N GLN A 90 -3.12 28.67 -42.35
CA GLN A 90 -3.66 27.64 -41.45
C GLN A 90 -4.98 27.03 -41.98
N MET A 91 -5.84 27.87 -42.63
CA MET A 91 -7.09 27.42 -43.21
C MET A 91 -6.95 26.79 -44.60
N ALA A 92 -5.83 26.96 -45.28
CA ALA A 92 -5.61 26.41 -46.61
C ALA A 92 -5.45 24.88 -46.67
N GLY A 93 -5.53 24.19 -45.53
CA GLY A 93 -5.54 22.72 -45.45
C GLY A 93 -4.25 22.01 -45.94
N LYS A 94 -3.30 22.75 -46.49
CA LYS A 94 -2.09 22.16 -47.12
C LYS A 94 -1.15 21.47 -46.13
N ALA A 95 -1.24 21.80 -44.82
CA ALA A 95 -0.45 21.21 -43.74
C ALA A 95 -1.17 20.06 -43.01
N LEU A 96 -2.49 19.95 -43.16
CA LEU A 96 -3.31 18.93 -42.52
C LEU A 96 -3.80 17.98 -43.60
N ARG A 97 -3.44 16.71 -43.52
CA ARG A 97 -4.03 15.68 -44.36
C ARG A 97 -5.46 15.45 -43.88
N ASP A 98 -6.42 15.45 -44.81
CA ASP A 98 -7.77 15.06 -44.53
C ASP A 98 -7.80 13.62 -44.02
N VAL A 99 -8.42 13.43 -42.86
CA VAL A 99 -8.62 12.09 -42.31
C VAL A 99 -9.82 11.46 -43.02
N THR A 100 -9.55 10.73 -44.10
CA THR A 100 -10.59 10.09 -44.94
C THR A 100 -11.12 8.78 -44.36
N SER A 101 -10.37 8.16 -43.43
CA SER A 101 -10.72 6.88 -42.81
C SER A 101 -11.56 7.09 -41.52
N LEU A 102 -12.67 7.80 -41.64
CA LEU A 102 -13.62 7.98 -40.52
C LEU A 102 -14.84 7.09 -40.72
N ASN A 103 -15.29 6.48 -39.64
CA ASN A 103 -16.52 5.69 -39.58
C ASN A 103 -17.34 6.06 -38.34
N ARG A 104 -18.65 5.79 -38.36
CA ARG A 104 -19.47 5.93 -37.16
C ARG A 104 -19.43 4.67 -36.34
N CYS A 105 -19.30 4.82 -35.02
CA CYS A 105 -19.36 3.68 -34.12
C CYS A 105 -20.77 3.08 -34.13
N PRO A 106 -20.95 1.77 -34.39
CA PRO A 106 -22.24 1.14 -34.42
C PRO A 106 -22.97 1.15 -33.07
N ALA A 107 -22.18 1.23 -31.95
CA ALA A 107 -22.74 1.19 -30.60
C ALA A 107 -23.16 2.57 -30.08
N CYS A 108 -22.42 3.66 -30.34
CA CYS A 108 -22.70 4.98 -29.77
C CYS A 108 -22.88 6.09 -30.82
N GLY A 109 -22.82 5.81 -32.13
CA GLY A 109 -23.01 6.76 -33.23
C GLY A 109 -21.89 7.81 -33.39
N LYS A 110 -20.90 7.90 -32.49
CA LYS A 110 -19.81 8.88 -32.56
C LYS A 110 -18.83 8.53 -33.66
N VAL A 111 -18.27 9.57 -34.31
CA VAL A 111 -17.26 9.42 -35.34
C VAL A 111 -15.94 8.91 -34.73
N LYS A 112 -15.38 7.88 -35.32
CA LYS A 112 -14.09 7.28 -34.96
C LYS A 112 -13.26 6.98 -36.21
N LYS A 113 -11.94 6.78 -36.06
CA LYS A 113 -11.10 6.23 -37.14
C LYS A 113 -11.50 4.79 -37.42
N MET A 114 -11.48 4.39 -38.70
CA MET A 114 -11.63 2.98 -39.08
C MET A 114 -10.56 2.12 -38.40
N HIS A 115 -10.92 0.91 -38.08
CA HIS A 115 -10.04 -0.08 -37.41
C HIS A 115 -9.53 0.33 -36.01
N THR A 116 -10.07 1.43 -35.41
CA THR A 116 -9.78 1.77 -34.00
C THR A 116 -11.01 1.59 -33.16
N LEU A 117 -10.82 1.21 -31.90
CA LEU A 117 -11.90 1.17 -30.91
C LEU A 117 -12.40 2.59 -30.63
N CYS A 118 -13.71 2.76 -30.47
CA CYS A 118 -14.29 4.06 -30.13
C CYS A 118 -13.88 4.48 -28.74
N SER A 119 -13.23 5.65 -28.57
CA SER A 119 -12.81 6.16 -27.28
C SER A 119 -13.96 6.31 -26.29
N SER A 120 -15.14 6.70 -26.78
CA SER A 120 -16.35 6.83 -25.96
C SER A 120 -16.89 5.47 -25.50
N CYS A 121 -16.87 4.46 -26.39
CA CYS A 121 -17.25 3.09 -26.01
C CYS A 121 -16.18 2.44 -25.11
N MET A 122 -14.90 2.76 -25.30
CA MET A 122 -13.84 2.32 -24.41
C MET A 122 -14.01 2.87 -22.99
N MET A 123 -14.44 4.13 -22.83
CA MET A 123 -14.82 4.66 -21.52
C MET A 123 -16.01 3.92 -20.92
N HIS A 124 -17.04 3.62 -21.73
CA HIS A 124 -18.19 2.82 -21.29
C HIS A 124 -17.82 1.36 -21.02
N LEU A 125 -16.96 0.75 -21.83
CA LEU A 125 -16.41 -0.58 -21.56
C LEU A 125 -15.57 -0.60 -20.27
N GLY A 126 -14.82 0.47 -19.97
CA GLY A 126 -14.14 0.66 -18.70
C GLY A 126 -15.12 0.73 -17.52
N VAL A 127 -16.28 1.32 -17.69
CA VAL A 127 -17.36 1.34 -16.67
C VAL A 127 -18.06 -0.03 -16.58
N ILE A 128 -18.26 -0.73 -17.71
CA ILE A 128 -18.85 -2.08 -17.73
C ILE A 128 -17.89 -3.13 -17.16
N MET A 129 -16.59 -2.86 -17.16
CA MET A 129 -15.58 -3.71 -16.55
C MET A 129 -15.25 -3.34 -15.10
N SER A 130 -15.94 -2.36 -14.50
CA SER A 130 -15.84 -2.10 -13.07
C SER A 130 -16.58 -3.20 -12.33
N LYS A 131 -15.89 -3.85 -11.40
CA LYS A 131 -16.57 -4.77 -10.47
C LYS A 131 -17.43 -3.96 -9.53
N GLN A 132 -18.64 -4.46 -9.29
CA GLN A 132 -19.52 -3.89 -8.29
C GLN A 132 -19.58 -4.82 -7.08
N TYR A 133 -19.42 -4.25 -5.91
CA TYR A 133 -19.58 -4.97 -4.66
C TYR A 133 -20.70 -4.31 -3.88
N LEU A 134 -21.61 -5.10 -3.35
CA LEU A 134 -22.73 -4.65 -2.55
C LEU A 134 -22.49 -5.00 -1.10
N THR A 135 -22.80 -4.07 -0.20
CA THR A 135 -22.84 -4.35 1.23
C THR A 135 -23.93 -5.40 1.50
N THR A 136 -23.53 -6.52 2.05
CA THR A 136 -24.46 -7.61 2.41
C THR A 136 -24.94 -7.50 3.84
N HIS A 137 -24.03 -7.19 4.74
CA HIS A 137 -24.33 -7.08 6.16
C HIS A 137 -23.32 -6.17 6.85
N THR A 138 -23.77 -5.46 7.89
CA THR A 138 -22.91 -4.69 8.78
C THR A 138 -23.19 -5.11 10.21
N VAL A 139 -22.18 -5.54 10.93
CA VAL A 139 -22.25 -5.80 12.38
C VAL A 139 -21.79 -4.56 13.09
N ASP A 140 -22.77 -3.76 13.52
CA ASP A 140 -22.49 -2.51 14.25
C ASP A 140 -22.00 -2.78 15.66
N ASN A 141 -21.05 -1.96 16.13
CA ASN A 141 -20.46 -2.08 17.46
C ASN A 141 -19.96 -3.51 17.77
N ALA A 142 -19.35 -4.16 16.76
CA ALA A 142 -18.79 -5.49 16.93
C ALA A 142 -17.74 -5.55 18.04
N HIS A 143 -17.09 -4.44 18.34
CA HIS A 143 -16.16 -4.26 19.46
C HIS A 143 -16.42 -2.94 20.20
N ILE A 144 -15.94 -2.85 21.46
CA ILE A 144 -16.02 -1.64 22.28
C ILE A 144 -15.04 -0.57 21.79
N THR A 145 -13.91 -0.98 21.21
CA THR A 145 -12.84 -0.10 20.70
C THR A 145 -12.60 -0.34 19.21
N ASP A 146 -11.69 0.41 18.63
CA ASP A 146 -11.27 0.26 17.22
C ASP A 146 -10.82 -1.18 16.93
N ILE A 147 -11.17 -1.65 15.74
CA ILE A 147 -10.78 -2.97 15.24
C ILE A 147 -9.54 -2.77 14.37
N PHE A 148 -8.40 -3.35 14.80
CA PHE A 148 -7.11 -3.11 14.17
C PHE A 148 -6.72 -4.16 13.14
N SER A 149 -7.17 -5.41 13.31
CA SER A 149 -6.78 -6.51 12.44
C SER A 149 -7.90 -7.50 12.21
N LEU A 150 -7.91 -8.09 11.02
CA LEU A 150 -8.83 -9.13 10.59
C LEU A 150 -8.06 -10.33 10.06
N ALA A 151 -8.52 -11.53 10.38
CA ALA A 151 -8.03 -12.77 9.81
C ALA A 151 -9.20 -13.68 9.42
N ALA A 152 -9.18 -14.24 8.22
CA ALA A 152 -10.28 -15.06 7.71
C ALA A 152 -9.88 -16.53 7.62
N THR A 153 -10.74 -17.40 8.14
CA THR A 153 -10.69 -18.85 7.95
C THR A 153 -11.77 -19.29 6.95
N PRO A 154 -11.78 -20.53 6.49
CA PRO A 154 -12.86 -21.02 5.63
C PRO A 154 -14.26 -20.90 6.23
N THR A 155 -14.40 -20.89 7.55
CA THR A 155 -15.69 -20.94 8.26
C THR A 155 -15.94 -19.75 9.20
N ALA A 156 -14.91 -18.96 9.51
CA ALA A 156 -15.01 -17.87 10.48
C ALA A 156 -14.11 -16.69 10.13
N LEU A 157 -14.46 -15.51 10.65
CA LEU A 157 -13.67 -14.29 10.63
C LEU A 157 -13.27 -13.94 12.07
N LEU A 158 -11.98 -13.81 12.29
CA LEU A 158 -11.40 -13.33 13.55
C LEU A 158 -11.16 -11.82 13.44
N SER A 159 -11.56 -11.08 14.47
CA SER A 159 -11.32 -9.64 14.56
C SER A 159 -10.66 -9.28 15.90
N ALA A 160 -9.59 -8.51 15.84
CA ALA A 160 -8.81 -8.08 17.00
C ALA A 160 -9.03 -6.59 17.28
N SER A 161 -9.21 -6.24 18.54
CA SER A 161 -9.48 -4.88 18.98
C SER A 161 -8.60 -4.43 20.15
N GLY A 162 -8.54 -3.12 20.37
CA GLY A 162 -7.84 -2.53 21.51
C GLY A 162 -8.42 -2.87 22.88
N SER A 163 -9.56 -3.54 22.95
CA SER A 163 -10.20 -3.98 24.21
C SER A 163 -9.69 -5.32 24.74
N SER A 164 -8.58 -5.84 24.23
CA SER A 164 -8.02 -7.15 24.64
C SER A 164 -8.91 -8.34 24.29
N THR A 165 -9.86 -8.17 23.39
CA THR A 165 -10.77 -9.23 22.97
C THR A 165 -10.55 -9.57 21.50
N ILE A 166 -10.65 -10.85 21.17
CA ILE A 166 -10.73 -11.35 19.79
C ILE A 166 -12.12 -11.93 19.62
N HIS A 167 -12.87 -11.40 18.68
CA HIS A 167 -14.19 -11.90 18.34
C HIS A 167 -14.11 -12.79 17.11
N ILE A 168 -14.86 -13.87 17.11
CA ILE A 168 -14.92 -14.89 16.08
C ILE A 168 -16.34 -14.96 15.55
N HIS A 169 -16.53 -14.50 14.33
CA HIS A 169 -17.82 -14.47 13.64
C HIS A 169 -17.90 -15.62 12.64
N ALA A 170 -19.01 -16.35 12.64
CA ALA A 170 -19.23 -17.43 11.67
C ALA A 170 -19.52 -16.84 10.27
N THR A 171 -18.73 -17.22 9.27
CA THR A 171 -18.93 -16.76 7.89
C THR A 171 -19.85 -17.65 7.06
N SER A 172 -20.21 -18.82 7.58
CA SER A 172 -21.14 -19.76 6.94
C SER A 172 -22.62 -19.33 7.01
N GLN A 173 -22.94 -18.38 7.90
CA GLN A 173 -24.28 -17.87 8.11
C GLN A 173 -24.45 -16.46 7.54
N PRO A 174 -25.62 -16.11 6.96
CA PRO A 174 -25.81 -14.85 6.25
C PRO A 174 -25.75 -13.61 7.16
N ASN A 175 -25.95 -13.75 8.47
CA ASN A 175 -25.94 -12.66 9.44
C ASN A 175 -24.61 -12.55 10.20
N PHE A 176 -23.60 -13.37 9.85
CA PHE A 176 -22.28 -13.39 10.49
C PHE A 176 -22.32 -13.32 12.01
N PRO A 177 -23.05 -14.22 12.69
CA PRO A 177 -23.22 -14.16 14.14
C PRO A 177 -21.90 -14.32 14.86
N LEU A 178 -21.80 -13.72 16.05
CA LEU A 178 -20.70 -13.95 16.96
C LEU A 178 -20.78 -15.39 17.50
N GLY A 179 -19.81 -16.21 17.14
CA GLY A 179 -19.72 -17.61 17.61
C GLY A 179 -18.95 -17.74 18.91
N GLN A 180 -17.82 -17.03 19.04
CA GLN A 180 -16.96 -17.11 20.21
C GLN A 180 -16.29 -15.74 20.46
N SER A 181 -16.02 -15.46 21.73
CA SER A 181 -15.26 -14.29 22.16
C SER A 181 -14.13 -14.73 23.09
N LEU A 182 -12.88 -14.46 22.69
CA LEU A 182 -11.70 -14.70 23.49
C LEU A 182 -11.41 -13.45 24.32
N THR A 183 -11.95 -13.41 25.54
CA THR A 183 -11.80 -12.28 26.45
C THR A 183 -10.46 -12.35 27.18
N GLY A 184 -9.81 -11.19 27.42
CA GLY A 184 -8.53 -11.17 28.13
C GLY A 184 -7.39 -11.85 27.36
N ALA A 185 -7.49 -11.91 26.02
CA ALA A 185 -6.46 -12.49 25.16
C ALA A 185 -5.09 -11.85 25.43
N HIS A 186 -5.05 -10.53 25.63
CA HIS A 186 -3.84 -9.76 25.91
C HIS A 186 -4.06 -8.76 27.03
N LYS A 187 -2.99 -8.33 27.71
CA LYS A 187 -3.06 -7.40 28.86
C LYS A 187 -3.41 -5.97 28.46
N LEU A 188 -2.88 -5.49 27.32
CA LEU A 188 -2.97 -4.10 26.87
C LEU A 188 -3.77 -3.92 25.57
N GLY A 189 -4.55 -4.91 25.15
CA GLY A 189 -5.24 -4.89 23.87
C GLY A 189 -4.54 -5.73 22.80
N CYS A 190 -5.29 -6.11 21.77
CA CYS A 190 -4.82 -6.90 20.64
C CYS A 190 -4.84 -6.02 19.38
N HIS A 191 -3.69 -5.87 18.74
CA HIS A 191 -3.59 -5.05 17.53
C HIS A 191 -3.36 -5.85 16.26
N HIS A 192 -2.93 -7.10 16.38
CA HIS A 192 -2.70 -7.94 15.21
C HIS A 192 -3.20 -9.37 15.45
N VAL A 193 -3.89 -9.92 14.46
CA VAL A 193 -4.31 -11.32 14.43
C VAL A 193 -4.04 -11.89 13.04
N THR A 194 -3.56 -13.10 13.01
CA THR A 194 -3.33 -13.86 11.76
C THR A 194 -3.79 -15.31 11.95
N VAL A 195 -4.08 -15.99 10.86
CA VAL A 195 -4.58 -17.37 10.89
C VAL A 195 -3.96 -18.16 9.76
N SER A 196 -3.73 -19.44 9.99
CA SER A 196 -3.34 -20.39 8.95
C SER A 196 -4.46 -20.58 7.94
N LYS A 197 -4.14 -20.88 6.69
CA LYS A 197 -5.15 -21.01 5.62
C LYS A 197 -6.10 -22.19 5.84
N ASP A 198 -5.62 -23.24 6.48
CA ASP A 198 -6.46 -24.38 6.88
C ASP A 198 -7.43 -24.05 8.03
N GLY A 199 -7.27 -22.86 8.65
CA GLY A 199 -8.12 -22.36 9.72
C GLY A 199 -7.95 -23.07 11.06
N LYS A 200 -6.86 -23.82 11.27
CA LYS A 200 -6.63 -24.61 12.49
C LYS A 200 -5.80 -23.89 13.53
N ILE A 201 -4.92 -23.00 13.10
CA ILE A 201 -3.99 -22.26 13.98
C ILE A 201 -4.16 -20.78 13.75
N ALA A 202 -4.23 -20.03 14.83
CA ALA A 202 -4.20 -18.58 14.82
C ALA A 202 -3.10 -18.06 15.76
N ALA A 203 -2.62 -16.86 15.46
CA ALA A 203 -1.72 -16.14 16.33
C ALA A 203 -2.21 -14.70 16.52
N SER A 204 -2.00 -14.16 17.69
CA SER A 204 -2.37 -12.79 18.04
C SER A 204 -1.23 -12.06 18.74
N ALA A 205 -1.05 -10.77 18.45
CA ALA A 205 -0.08 -9.90 19.10
C ALA A 205 -0.77 -8.77 19.86
N GLY A 206 -0.34 -8.60 21.09
CA GLY A 206 -0.82 -7.54 21.98
C GLY A 206 0.09 -6.30 21.96
N PHE A 207 -0.45 -5.15 22.35
CA PHE A 207 0.33 -3.91 22.50
C PHE A 207 1.45 -3.99 23.55
N GLY A 208 1.47 -5.03 24.37
CA GLY A 208 2.56 -5.33 25.31
C GLY A 208 3.73 -6.08 24.69
N GLY A 209 3.69 -6.37 23.37
CA GLY A 209 4.71 -7.15 22.68
C GLY A 209 4.61 -8.66 22.90
N GLU A 210 3.56 -9.13 23.56
CA GLU A 210 3.27 -10.55 23.78
C GLU A 210 2.60 -11.17 22.56
N VAL A 211 2.96 -12.41 22.23
CA VAL A 211 2.37 -13.19 21.13
C VAL A 211 1.78 -14.45 21.70
N LYS A 212 0.49 -14.70 21.41
CA LYS A 212 -0.23 -15.91 21.78
C LYS A 212 -0.68 -16.67 20.56
N THR A 213 -0.65 -17.98 20.67
CA THR A 213 -1.11 -18.90 19.65
C THR A 213 -2.37 -19.62 20.10
N TRP A 214 -3.25 -19.89 19.16
CA TRP A 214 -4.56 -20.48 19.37
C TRP A 214 -4.73 -21.63 18.42
N LYS A 215 -5.39 -22.69 18.86
CA LYS A 215 -5.72 -23.87 18.05
C LYS A 215 -7.23 -24.10 18.06
N LEU A 216 -7.76 -24.43 16.88
CA LEU A 216 -9.15 -24.84 16.77
C LEU A 216 -9.30 -26.28 17.29
N ALA A 217 -10.21 -26.48 18.25
CA ALA A 217 -10.46 -27.80 18.83
C ALA A 217 -11.13 -28.73 17.80
N GLU A 218 -10.66 -29.96 17.74
CA GLU A 218 -11.18 -30.95 16.80
C GLU A 218 -12.64 -31.38 17.12
N SER A 219 -13.05 -31.23 18.37
CA SER A 219 -14.34 -31.75 18.87
C SER A 219 -15.50 -30.77 18.86
N GLY A 220 -15.27 -29.48 18.64
CA GLY A 220 -16.35 -28.49 18.84
C GLY A 220 -16.27 -27.17 18.10
N GLY A 221 -15.23 -26.98 17.29
CA GLY A 221 -15.09 -25.74 16.55
C GLY A 221 -14.75 -24.51 17.41
N GLU A 222 -14.38 -24.70 18.67
CA GLU A 222 -13.96 -23.62 19.59
C GLU A 222 -12.44 -23.42 19.52
N TRP A 223 -12.04 -22.15 19.59
CA TRP A 223 -10.64 -21.76 19.67
C TRP A 223 -10.15 -21.84 21.10
N GLN A 224 -9.03 -22.53 21.30
CA GLN A 224 -8.40 -22.72 22.60
C GLN A 224 -6.97 -22.18 22.60
N PRO A 225 -6.45 -21.68 23.73
CA PRO A 225 -5.05 -21.30 23.85
C PRO A 225 -4.15 -22.50 23.54
N PHE A 226 -3.20 -22.32 22.64
CA PHE A 226 -2.25 -23.35 22.27
C PHE A 226 -0.87 -23.09 22.90
N GLY A 227 -0.45 -21.83 22.97
CA GLY A 227 0.83 -21.45 23.57
C GLY A 227 1.04 -19.94 23.59
N GLU A 228 2.08 -19.54 24.29
CA GLU A 228 2.58 -18.16 24.30
C GLU A 228 4.06 -18.19 23.88
N LEU A 229 4.44 -17.34 22.93
CA LEU A 229 5.82 -17.24 22.52
C LEU A 229 6.61 -16.50 23.59
N ASP A 230 7.71 -17.11 24.04
CA ASP A 230 8.61 -16.48 25.00
C ASP A 230 9.44 -15.40 24.32
N THR A 231 8.86 -14.20 24.20
CA THR A 231 9.52 -13.03 23.61
C THR A 231 10.61 -12.46 24.50
N ALA A 232 10.65 -12.85 25.80
CA ALA A 232 11.60 -12.34 26.80
C ALA A 232 12.89 -13.18 26.92
N LYS A 233 12.91 -14.42 26.48
CA LYS A 233 14.01 -15.37 26.68
C LYS A 233 14.65 -15.83 25.37
N GLY A 234 15.44 -14.97 24.75
CA GLY A 234 16.40 -15.38 23.74
C GLY A 234 17.82 -15.34 24.30
N ALA A 235 18.65 -16.34 24.05
CA ALA A 235 20.04 -16.36 24.48
C ALA A 235 20.80 -15.11 24.00
N GLY A 236 21.04 -14.16 24.90
CA GLY A 236 21.98 -13.07 24.73
C GLY A 236 21.42 -11.67 24.43
N LYS A 237 20.35 -11.51 23.66
CA LYS A 237 19.59 -10.24 23.50
C LYS A 237 18.13 -10.61 23.48
N GLY A 238 17.29 -10.04 24.35
CA GLY A 238 15.84 -10.25 24.32
C GLY A 238 15.29 -10.05 22.91
N VAL A 239 14.24 -10.82 22.55
CA VAL A 239 13.65 -10.78 21.21
C VAL A 239 13.10 -9.38 20.87
N GLY A 240 12.89 -8.52 21.87
CA GLY A 240 12.26 -7.22 21.74
C GLY A 240 10.73 -7.29 21.72
N GLU A 241 10.09 -6.14 21.83
CA GLU A 241 8.63 -6.04 21.76
C GLU A 241 8.16 -6.32 20.35
N VAL A 242 7.33 -7.36 20.16
CA VAL A 242 6.76 -7.75 18.87
C VAL A 242 5.66 -6.77 18.48
N TRP A 243 5.68 -6.37 17.21
CA TRP A 243 4.64 -5.48 16.66
C TRP A 243 3.73 -6.19 15.66
N ALA A 244 4.25 -6.74 14.59
CA ALA A 244 3.45 -7.42 13.57
C ALA A 244 3.83 -8.89 13.49
N ILE A 245 2.86 -9.72 13.13
CA ILE A 245 3.00 -11.17 12.99
C ILE A 245 2.40 -11.66 11.68
N ALA A 246 2.93 -12.74 11.13
CA ALA A 246 2.37 -13.44 9.98
C ALA A 246 2.55 -14.94 10.16
N LEU A 247 1.58 -15.74 9.70
CA LEU A 247 1.63 -17.20 9.70
C LEU A 247 1.81 -17.75 8.29
N SER A 248 2.56 -18.81 8.16
CA SER A 248 2.61 -19.61 6.92
C SER A 248 1.26 -20.31 6.67
N GLU A 249 1.03 -20.75 5.44
CA GLU A 249 -0.25 -21.36 5.02
C GLU A 249 -0.64 -22.57 5.88
N ASN A 250 0.35 -23.38 6.26
CA ASN A 250 0.16 -24.57 7.10
C ASN A 250 0.19 -24.28 8.61
N GLY A 251 0.42 -23.02 9.02
CA GLY A 251 0.52 -22.64 10.43
C GLY A 251 1.79 -23.09 11.14
N GLN A 252 2.77 -23.66 10.43
CA GLN A 252 4.01 -24.14 11.04
C GLN A 252 4.95 -22.99 11.39
N TYR A 253 5.12 -22.03 10.48
CA TYR A 253 6.03 -20.92 10.68
C TYR A 253 5.29 -19.64 11.02
N LEU A 254 5.80 -18.92 12.01
CA LEU A 254 5.36 -17.59 12.38
C LEU A 254 6.51 -16.61 12.21
N ALA A 255 6.30 -15.56 11.45
CA ALA A 255 7.22 -14.43 11.38
C ALA A 255 6.73 -13.29 12.27
N SER A 256 7.65 -12.56 12.87
CA SER A 256 7.36 -11.40 13.70
C SER A 256 8.34 -10.27 13.44
N THR A 257 7.87 -9.02 13.51
CA THR A 257 8.72 -7.83 13.53
C THR A 257 8.73 -7.20 14.91
N THR A 258 9.78 -6.50 15.21
CA THR A 258 10.00 -5.89 16.52
C THR A 258 10.22 -4.38 16.41
N TYR A 259 10.12 -3.72 17.55
CA TYR A 259 10.34 -2.27 17.71
C TYR A 259 11.75 -1.84 17.33
N ASP A 260 12.74 -2.69 17.57
CA ASP A 260 14.16 -2.45 17.23
C ASP A 260 14.50 -2.82 15.78
N GLY A 261 13.48 -3.22 14.99
CA GLY A 261 13.61 -3.50 13.55
C GLY A 261 14.10 -4.91 13.23
N ARG A 262 14.19 -5.80 14.20
CA ARG A 262 14.49 -7.21 13.93
C ARG A 262 13.28 -7.94 13.37
N VAL A 263 13.55 -8.96 12.54
CA VAL A 263 12.55 -9.87 12.01
C VAL A 263 12.91 -11.27 12.48
N ASN A 264 12.00 -11.91 13.21
CA ASN A 264 12.19 -13.25 13.75
C ASN A 264 11.25 -14.23 13.07
N VAL A 265 11.72 -15.47 12.88
CA VAL A 265 10.90 -16.58 12.38
C VAL A 265 10.97 -17.73 13.37
N TRP A 266 9.79 -18.25 13.69
CA TRP A 266 9.56 -19.29 14.68
C TRP A 266 8.98 -20.52 14.02
N ASP A 267 9.33 -21.72 14.50
CA ASP A 267 8.62 -22.95 14.23
C ASP A 267 7.66 -23.25 15.40
N LEU A 268 6.36 -23.28 15.14
CA LEU A 268 5.33 -23.48 16.16
C LEU A 268 5.10 -24.95 16.50
N PHE A 269 5.52 -25.88 15.64
CA PHE A 269 5.32 -27.34 15.85
C PHE A 269 6.50 -28.02 16.52
N GLY A 270 7.63 -27.33 16.69
CA GLY A 270 8.75 -27.80 17.52
C GLY A 270 8.34 -27.89 18.99
N ASP A 271 9.09 -28.66 19.78
CA ASP A 271 8.80 -28.99 21.19
C ASP A 271 8.60 -27.77 22.12
N ARG A 272 9.01 -26.57 21.71
CA ARG A 272 8.91 -25.31 22.49
C ARG A 272 8.72 -24.06 21.65
N SER A 273 8.11 -24.11 20.48
CA SER A 273 8.01 -22.93 19.59
C SER A 273 9.35 -22.25 19.39
N GLU A 274 10.28 -22.94 18.73
CA GLU A 274 11.68 -22.53 18.64
C GLU A 274 11.90 -21.40 17.63
N LYS A 275 12.70 -20.38 18.01
CA LYS A 275 13.14 -19.35 17.07
C LYS A 275 14.21 -19.91 16.13
N ILE A 276 13.87 -20.09 14.85
CA ILE A 276 14.74 -20.66 13.83
C ILE A 276 15.57 -19.63 13.07
N ARG A 277 15.08 -18.38 12.96
CA ARG A 277 15.78 -17.30 12.26
C ARG A 277 15.60 -15.97 12.98
N GLU A 278 16.65 -15.15 12.88
CA GLU A 278 16.64 -13.74 13.29
C GLU A 278 17.38 -12.92 12.24
N TYR A 279 16.74 -11.87 11.76
CA TYR A 279 17.28 -10.96 10.78
C TYR A 279 17.40 -9.55 11.37
N GLU A 280 18.58 -8.97 11.27
CA GLU A 280 18.83 -7.59 11.61
C GLU A 280 18.64 -6.71 10.37
N THR A 281 17.86 -5.63 10.48
CA THR A 281 17.52 -4.75 9.36
C THR A 281 18.25 -3.40 9.37
N GLY A 282 19.32 -3.26 10.14
CA GLY A 282 20.08 -2.02 10.26
C GLY A 282 21.56 -2.23 10.37
N ASN A 283 22.33 -1.21 10.01
CA ASN A 283 23.76 -1.18 10.28
C ASN A 283 23.99 -0.91 11.76
N SER A 284 24.75 -1.76 12.44
CA SER A 284 25.23 -1.55 13.82
C SER A 284 24.18 -1.57 14.94
N GLY A 285 23.11 -2.37 14.83
CA GLY A 285 22.17 -2.60 15.95
C GLY A 285 21.13 -1.51 16.20
N SER A 286 20.99 -0.55 15.28
CA SER A 286 19.92 0.46 15.26
C SER A 286 19.04 0.24 14.03
N GLY A 287 18.22 -0.82 14.05
CA GLY A 287 17.22 -1.09 13.02
C GLY A 287 16.07 -0.07 13.04
N SER A 288 15.42 0.13 11.91
CA SER A 288 14.18 0.90 11.83
C SER A 288 13.02 0.05 12.27
N PHE A 289 12.11 0.60 13.08
CA PHE A 289 10.90 -0.08 13.57
C PHE A 289 10.18 -0.87 12.46
N GLY A 290 9.98 -2.17 12.67
CA GLY A 290 9.27 -3.07 11.76
C GLY A 290 7.76 -2.95 11.96
N LEU A 291 7.08 -2.30 11.02
CA LEU A 291 5.64 -2.01 11.12
C LEU A 291 4.75 -3.15 10.62
N CYS A 292 5.24 -3.94 9.69
CA CYS A 292 4.47 -5.04 9.09
C CYS A 292 5.38 -6.17 8.63
N VAL A 293 4.81 -7.35 8.54
CA VAL A 293 5.49 -8.58 8.08
C VAL A 293 4.49 -9.46 7.35
N ASP A 294 4.98 -10.19 6.37
CA ASP A 294 4.23 -11.27 5.72
C ASP A 294 5.16 -12.43 5.35
N LEU A 295 4.60 -13.62 5.30
CA LEU A 295 5.25 -14.86 4.89
C LEU A 295 4.72 -15.33 3.54
N SER A 296 5.61 -15.80 2.67
CA SER A 296 5.18 -16.54 1.49
C SER A 296 4.43 -17.81 1.91
N ARG A 297 3.52 -18.30 1.07
CA ARG A 297 2.71 -19.49 1.36
C ARG A 297 3.52 -20.71 1.78
N ASP A 298 4.64 -20.91 1.10
CA ASP A 298 5.56 -22.04 1.35
C ASP A 298 6.51 -21.80 2.54
N GLY A 299 6.41 -20.64 3.21
CA GLY A 299 7.26 -20.26 4.33
C GLY A 299 8.71 -19.94 3.96
N LYS A 300 9.08 -19.95 2.66
CA LYS A 300 10.46 -19.73 2.23
C LYS A 300 10.93 -18.29 2.30
N PHE A 301 9.99 -17.35 2.10
CA PHE A 301 10.32 -15.93 2.11
C PHE A 301 9.55 -15.19 3.20
N THR A 302 10.25 -14.28 3.86
CA THR A 302 9.68 -13.32 4.81
C THR A 302 9.87 -11.92 4.26
N ALA A 303 8.79 -11.16 4.10
CA ALA A 303 8.85 -9.76 3.75
C ALA A 303 8.54 -8.90 4.97
N SER A 304 9.28 -7.82 5.17
CA SER A 304 9.06 -6.85 6.24
C SER A 304 9.07 -5.43 5.73
N GLY A 305 8.16 -4.60 6.25
CA GLY A 305 8.08 -3.17 5.97
C GLY A 305 8.38 -2.34 7.22
N HIS A 306 9.14 -1.27 7.03
CA HIS A 306 9.74 -0.51 8.11
C HIS A 306 9.31 0.96 8.10
N GLN A 307 9.49 1.61 9.25
CA GLN A 307 9.15 3.03 9.45
C GLN A 307 9.98 3.97 8.56
N ASN A 308 11.19 3.59 8.19
CA ASN A 308 12.06 4.36 7.29
C ASN A 308 11.67 4.23 5.80
N GLY A 309 10.63 3.47 5.46
CA GLY A 309 10.19 3.22 4.09
C GLY A 309 10.88 2.06 3.40
N ALA A 310 11.80 1.35 4.08
CA ALA A 310 12.45 0.17 3.53
C ALA A 310 11.51 -1.05 3.57
N VAL A 311 11.59 -1.84 2.51
CA VAL A 311 10.97 -3.17 2.42
C VAL A 311 12.08 -4.18 2.18
N TYR A 312 12.18 -5.17 3.06
CA TYR A 312 13.17 -6.24 2.95
C TYR A 312 12.48 -7.57 2.70
N VAL A 313 13.11 -8.39 1.88
CA VAL A 313 12.69 -9.77 1.62
C VAL A 313 13.83 -10.70 2.00
N PHE A 314 13.58 -11.59 2.95
CA PHE A 314 14.54 -12.57 3.45
C PHE A 314 14.18 -13.95 2.93
N ASN A 315 15.20 -14.75 2.65
CA ASN A 315 15.06 -16.16 2.33
C ASN A 315 15.30 -16.98 3.60
N ASN A 316 14.27 -17.68 4.06
CA ASN A 316 14.29 -18.44 5.30
C ASN A 316 15.13 -19.72 5.20
N ASP A 317 15.25 -20.31 4.00
CA ASP A 317 16.08 -21.50 3.78
C ASP A 317 17.56 -21.15 3.92
N THR A 318 17.99 -20.06 3.29
CA THR A 318 19.40 -19.61 3.29
C THR A 318 19.74 -18.75 4.50
N GLY A 319 18.75 -18.18 5.20
CA GLY A 319 18.96 -17.26 6.31
C GLY A 319 19.53 -15.90 5.89
N ARG A 320 19.36 -15.47 4.63
CA ARG A 320 19.97 -14.26 4.09
C ARG A 320 18.93 -13.27 3.56
N LEU A 321 19.31 -11.98 3.55
CA LEU A 321 18.59 -10.95 2.84
C LEU A 321 18.62 -11.27 1.33
N GLN A 322 17.45 -11.44 0.75
CA GLN A 322 17.30 -11.69 -0.69
C GLN A 322 17.24 -10.37 -1.46
N TYR A 323 16.38 -9.45 -1.01
CA TYR A 323 16.17 -8.15 -1.66
C TYR A 323 15.94 -7.04 -0.63
N SER A 324 16.47 -5.85 -0.94
CA SER A 324 16.04 -4.56 -0.39
C SER A 324 15.30 -3.82 -1.49
N LEU A 325 13.98 -3.72 -1.38
CA LEU A 325 13.13 -3.24 -2.46
C LEU A 325 13.09 -1.71 -2.47
N PRO A 326 13.32 -1.08 -3.64
CA PRO A 326 13.34 0.38 -3.77
C PRO A 326 11.93 0.96 -3.98
N GLY A 327 11.80 2.27 -3.92
CA GLY A 327 10.66 3.03 -4.45
C GLY A 327 9.72 3.63 -3.41
N LEU A 328 9.74 3.21 -2.16
CA LEU A 328 8.97 3.82 -1.08
C LEU A 328 9.90 4.57 -0.12
N VAL A 329 9.49 5.77 0.27
CA VAL A 329 10.30 6.68 1.11
C VAL A 329 9.62 6.94 2.46
N LYS A 330 8.30 6.73 2.53
CA LYS A 330 7.50 6.93 3.74
C LYS A 330 7.26 5.60 4.45
N PRO A 331 6.88 5.61 5.75
CA PRO A 331 6.60 4.41 6.52
C PRO A 331 5.71 3.40 5.79
N ILE A 332 6.10 2.14 5.82
CA ILE A 332 5.38 1.01 5.23
C ILE A 332 4.52 0.37 6.31
N ARG A 333 3.21 0.44 6.16
CA ARG A 333 2.25 -0.09 7.14
C ARG A 333 1.77 -1.48 6.86
N THR A 334 1.87 -1.90 5.61
CA THR A 334 1.38 -3.21 5.19
C THR A 334 2.20 -3.75 4.02
N VAL A 335 2.48 -5.03 4.07
CA VAL A 335 3.09 -5.82 2.99
C VAL A 335 2.28 -7.10 2.82
N ALA A 336 2.15 -7.60 1.60
CA ALA A 336 1.45 -8.85 1.35
C ALA A 336 2.01 -9.56 0.11
N PHE A 337 2.34 -10.85 0.26
CA PHE A 337 2.68 -11.73 -0.86
C PHE A 337 1.43 -12.13 -1.63
N SER A 338 1.53 -12.20 -2.95
CA SER A 338 0.47 -12.79 -3.76
C SER A 338 0.34 -14.29 -3.45
N PRO A 339 -0.84 -14.88 -3.66
CA PRO A 339 -1.07 -16.31 -3.39
C PRO A 339 -0.12 -17.26 -4.12
N ALA A 340 0.32 -16.89 -5.31
CA ALA A 340 1.31 -17.65 -6.08
C ALA A 340 2.76 -17.39 -5.65
N GLY A 341 3.00 -16.45 -4.70
CA GLY A 341 4.33 -16.06 -4.27
C GLY A 341 5.15 -15.29 -5.32
N THR A 342 4.57 -14.95 -6.47
CA THR A 342 5.28 -14.31 -7.58
C THR A 342 5.35 -12.79 -7.48
N ARG A 343 4.48 -12.19 -6.68
CA ARG A 343 4.42 -10.73 -6.48
C ARG A 343 4.35 -10.39 -5.00
N LEU A 344 4.87 -9.21 -4.66
CA LEU A 344 4.76 -8.61 -3.35
C LEU A 344 4.15 -7.22 -3.51
N ALA A 345 3.15 -6.89 -2.72
CA ALA A 345 2.60 -5.54 -2.62
C ALA A 345 3.06 -4.91 -1.30
N ALA A 346 3.43 -3.64 -1.34
CA ALA A 346 3.79 -2.85 -0.16
C ALA A 346 3.12 -1.49 -0.21
N ALA A 347 2.56 -1.04 0.91
CA ALA A 347 1.86 0.23 1.01
C ALA A 347 1.99 0.85 2.41
N GLY A 348 1.72 2.15 2.49
CA GLY A 348 1.80 2.88 3.76
C GLY A 348 1.47 4.36 3.62
N ASP A 349 2.24 5.20 4.28
CA ASP A 349 1.98 6.65 4.41
C ASP A 349 2.12 7.43 3.10
N ALA A 350 2.65 6.80 2.06
CA ALA A 350 2.72 7.40 0.73
C ALA A 350 1.36 7.48 0.02
N GLY A 351 0.35 6.71 0.45
CA GLY A 351 -0.95 6.59 -0.23
C GLY A 351 -0.85 5.86 -1.59
N VAL A 352 0.26 5.17 -1.83
CA VAL A 352 0.57 4.44 -3.06
C VAL A 352 0.85 2.99 -2.68
N ILE A 353 0.38 2.07 -3.50
CA ILE A 353 0.73 0.65 -3.39
C ILE A 353 1.79 0.36 -4.44
N ALA A 354 2.98 -0.03 -4.03
CA ALA A 354 4.04 -0.50 -4.90
C ALA A 354 3.95 -2.02 -5.06
N VAL A 355 4.01 -2.50 -6.28
CA VAL A 355 3.97 -3.93 -6.62
C VAL A 355 5.34 -4.34 -7.16
N TYR A 356 5.88 -5.43 -6.63
CA TYR A 356 7.20 -5.97 -6.98
C TYR A 356 7.09 -7.40 -7.49
N ASP A 357 8.00 -7.77 -8.37
CA ASP A 357 8.27 -9.17 -8.73
C ASP A 357 9.19 -9.79 -7.68
N THR A 358 8.76 -10.87 -7.06
CA THR A 358 9.52 -11.55 -5.99
C THR A 358 10.70 -12.36 -6.53
N LYS A 359 10.68 -12.74 -7.81
CA LYS A 359 11.75 -13.52 -8.42
C LYS A 359 13.02 -12.70 -8.65
N HIS A 360 12.87 -11.43 -9.06
CA HIS A 360 13.99 -10.56 -9.42
C HIS A 360 14.15 -9.36 -8.46
N GLY A 361 13.16 -9.11 -7.57
CA GLY A 361 13.15 -7.94 -6.70
C GLY A 361 12.89 -6.63 -7.46
N GLU A 362 12.30 -6.70 -8.65
CA GLU A 362 12.07 -5.54 -9.51
C GLU A 362 10.72 -4.89 -9.20
N HIS A 363 10.70 -3.56 -9.29
CA HIS A 363 9.46 -2.79 -9.17
C HIS A 363 8.65 -2.92 -10.46
N VAL A 364 7.45 -3.49 -10.36
CA VAL A 364 6.54 -3.71 -11.50
C VAL A 364 5.69 -2.49 -11.80
N GLY A 365 5.15 -1.82 -10.77
CA GLY A 365 4.30 -0.66 -10.95
C GLY A 365 3.70 -0.13 -9.65
N ASN A 366 3.03 1.02 -9.77
CA ASN A 366 2.37 1.69 -8.67
C ASN A 366 0.86 1.78 -8.90
N LEU A 367 0.07 1.45 -7.88
CA LEU A 367 -1.37 1.67 -7.85
C LEU A 367 -1.63 2.94 -7.03
N THR A 368 -2.18 3.96 -7.68
CA THR A 368 -2.41 5.28 -7.09
C THR A 368 -3.89 5.63 -7.07
N GLY A 369 -4.35 6.31 -6.01
CA GLY A 369 -5.75 6.75 -5.91
C GLY A 369 -6.29 6.88 -4.50
N HIS A 370 -5.58 6.43 -3.45
CA HIS A 370 -5.86 6.80 -2.07
C HIS A 370 -5.33 8.20 -1.77
N THR A 371 -6.05 8.95 -0.94
CA THR A 371 -5.70 10.33 -0.56
C THR A 371 -5.02 10.41 0.80
N ALA A 372 -5.03 9.31 1.55
CA ALA A 372 -4.42 9.19 2.87
C ALA A 372 -3.62 7.88 3.00
N TRP A 373 -3.12 7.59 4.19
CA TRP A 373 -2.32 6.42 4.50
C TRP A 373 -3.08 5.13 4.22
N ILE A 374 -2.45 4.20 3.54
CA ILE A 374 -2.97 2.85 3.35
C ILE A 374 -2.56 2.02 4.56
N THR A 375 -3.54 1.49 5.25
CA THR A 375 -3.37 0.79 6.53
C THR A 375 -3.30 -0.72 6.37
N SER A 376 -4.03 -1.25 5.37
CA SER A 376 -4.13 -2.68 5.13
C SER A 376 -4.31 -2.98 3.65
N ILE A 377 -3.67 -4.03 3.18
CA ILE A 377 -3.86 -4.62 1.86
C ILE A 377 -4.05 -6.13 2.00
N ASP A 378 -4.81 -6.72 1.08
CA ASP A 378 -4.97 -8.16 1.01
C ASP A 378 -5.20 -8.63 -0.43
N TRP A 379 -4.63 -9.77 -0.79
CA TRP A 379 -4.77 -10.36 -2.12
C TRP A 379 -5.99 -11.26 -2.20
N SER A 380 -6.69 -11.22 -3.34
CA SER A 380 -7.70 -12.23 -3.64
C SER A 380 -7.05 -13.63 -3.77
N ASP A 381 -7.79 -14.68 -3.51
CA ASP A 381 -7.29 -16.07 -3.63
C ASP A 381 -6.74 -16.40 -5.02
N THR A 382 -7.25 -15.75 -6.07
CA THR A 382 -6.78 -15.91 -7.46
C THR A 382 -5.50 -15.13 -7.74
N GLY A 383 -5.16 -14.11 -6.91
CA GLY A 383 -4.06 -13.18 -7.16
C GLY A 383 -4.34 -12.13 -8.24
N GLU A 384 -5.55 -12.11 -8.81
CA GLU A 384 -5.95 -11.14 -9.85
C GLU A 384 -6.28 -9.77 -9.29
N TYR A 385 -6.79 -9.73 -8.06
CA TYR A 385 -7.25 -8.52 -7.39
C TYR A 385 -6.51 -8.28 -6.08
N LEU A 386 -6.29 -7.00 -5.80
CA LEU A 386 -5.78 -6.53 -4.52
C LEU A 386 -6.85 -5.63 -3.87
N LEU A 387 -7.10 -5.84 -2.60
CA LEU A 387 -7.97 -5.03 -1.76
C LEU A 387 -7.10 -4.08 -0.94
N SER A 388 -7.53 -2.84 -0.75
CA SER A 388 -6.84 -1.88 0.11
C SER A 388 -7.82 -1.07 0.93
N GLY A 389 -7.49 -0.87 2.20
CA GLY A 389 -8.18 0.03 3.12
C GLY A 389 -7.26 1.16 3.55
N ALA A 390 -7.82 2.36 3.73
CA ALA A 390 -7.01 3.52 4.05
C ALA A 390 -7.65 4.42 5.12
N PHE A 391 -6.83 5.34 5.62
CA PHE A 391 -7.23 6.34 6.60
C PHE A 391 -8.24 7.37 6.04
N ASP A 392 -8.43 7.40 4.69
CA ASP A 392 -9.44 8.22 4.03
C ASP A 392 -10.87 7.63 4.12
N GLY A 393 -11.06 6.54 4.86
CA GLY A 393 -12.34 5.85 5.00
C GLY A 393 -12.80 5.13 3.73
N LYS A 394 -11.93 4.96 2.75
CA LYS A 394 -12.24 4.31 1.49
C LYS A 394 -11.59 2.93 1.39
N VAL A 395 -12.33 2.04 0.76
CA VAL A 395 -11.86 0.73 0.35
C VAL A 395 -11.79 0.70 -1.17
N LYS A 396 -10.69 0.19 -1.70
CA LYS A 396 -10.49 0.06 -3.14
C LYS A 396 -10.11 -1.35 -3.53
N VAL A 397 -10.66 -1.79 -4.65
CA VAL A 397 -10.28 -3.05 -5.31
C VAL A 397 -9.51 -2.71 -6.57
N TRP A 398 -8.38 -3.34 -6.76
CA TRP A 398 -7.45 -3.09 -7.86
C TRP A 398 -7.31 -4.33 -8.72
N SER A 399 -7.37 -4.18 -10.02
CA SER A 399 -6.95 -5.23 -10.95
C SER A 399 -5.45 -5.12 -11.19
N ILE A 400 -4.72 -6.17 -10.85
CA ILE A 400 -3.26 -6.19 -10.92
C ILE A 400 -2.77 -6.21 -12.37
N ASP A 401 -3.42 -7.01 -13.22
CA ASP A 401 -3.02 -7.12 -14.63
C ASP A 401 -3.24 -5.82 -15.41
N ARG A 402 -4.25 -5.03 -15.02
CA ARG A 402 -4.57 -3.75 -15.67
C ARG A 402 -3.89 -2.56 -14.99
N GLY A 403 -3.43 -2.71 -13.75
CA GLY A 403 -2.87 -1.64 -12.93
C GLY A 403 -3.87 -0.52 -12.60
N VAL A 404 -5.18 -0.83 -12.53
CA VAL A 404 -6.25 0.16 -12.32
C VAL A 404 -7.17 -0.22 -11.16
N CYS A 405 -7.76 0.80 -10.55
CA CYS A 405 -8.82 0.63 -9.57
C CYS A 405 -10.12 0.23 -10.28
N VAL A 406 -10.71 -0.91 -9.90
CA VAL A 406 -11.95 -1.44 -10.49
C VAL A 406 -13.18 -1.19 -9.62
N ALA A 407 -13.00 -0.97 -8.33
CA ALA A 407 -14.09 -0.58 -7.43
C ALA A 407 -13.56 0.35 -6.32
N THR A 408 -14.42 1.27 -5.88
CA THR A 408 -14.16 2.14 -4.73
C THR A 408 -15.43 2.22 -3.88
N HIS A 409 -15.29 1.96 -2.60
CA HIS A 409 -16.34 2.09 -1.61
C HIS A 409 -15.93 3.16 -0.60
N SER A 410 -16.81 4.15 -0.39
CA SER A 410 -16.68 5.12 0.69
C SER A 410 -17.57 4.62 1.81
N GLU A 411 -16.99 3.99 2.80
CA GLU A 411 -17.74 3.30 3.85
C GLU A 411 -18.04 4.25 5.01
N THR A 412 -17.05 5.03 5.39
CA THR A 412 -17.11 5.89 6.57
C THR A 412 -16.15 7.07 6.40
N GLU A 413 -16.36 8.13 7.17
CA GLU A 413 -15.38 9.21 7.31
C GLU A 413 -14.23 8.86 8.28
N LYS A 414 -14.35 7.71 8.97
CA LYS A 414 -13.34 7.23 9.91
C LYS A 414 -12.33 6.33 9.21
N ALA A 415 -11.14 6.19 9.83
CA ALA A 415 -10.09 5.33 9.33
C ALA A 415 -10.53 3.87 9.21
N ILE A 416 -10.19 3.23 8.12
CA ILE A 416 -10.27 1.77 7.95
C ILE A 416 -8.90 1.22 8.33
N TRP A 417 -8.87 0.35 9.36
CA TRP A 417 -7.64 -0.23 9.86
C TRP A 417 -7.30 -1.55 9.18
N ALA A 418 -8.32 -2.36 8.90
CA ALA A 418 -8.13 -3.69 8.34
C ALA A 418 -9.12 -3.97 7.22
N VAL A 419 -8.65 -4.65 6.19
CA VAL A 419 -9.45 -5.24 5.12
C VAL A 419 -9.00 -6.66 4.90
N LYS A 420 -9.96 -7.56 4.60
CA LYS A 420 -9.65 -8.98 4.37
C LYS A 420 -10.58 -9.60 3.35
N TRP A 421 -10.03 -10.29 2.37
CA TRP A 421 -10.80 -11.18 1.53
C TRP A 421 -11.28 -12.39 2.34
N LEU A 422 -12.53 -12.76 2.14
CA LEU A 422 -13.06 -14.00 2.68
C LEU A 422 -12.80 -15.15 1.68
N PRO A 423 -12.53 -16.36 2.16
CA PRO A 423 -12.36 -17.51 1.30
C PRO A 423 -13.56 -17.68 0.38
N LYS A 424 -13.31 -17.98 -0.88
CA LYS A 424 -14.31 -18.05 -1.92
C LYS A 424 -15.28 -19.22 -1.68
N THR A 425 -16.49 -18.91 -1.29
CA THR A 425 -17.58 -19.87 -1.18
C THR A 425 -18.50 -19.73 -2.39
N GLY A 426 -18.31 -20.57 -3.40
CA GLY A 426 -19.11 -20.53 -4.63
C GLY A 426 -18.56 -19.60 -5.71
N ARG A 427 -19.45 -18.87 -6.42
CA ARG A 427 -19.07 -18.03 -7.57
C ARG A 427 -18.67 -16.63 -7.20
N ASN A 428 -19.10 -16.13 -6.06
CA ASN A 428 -18.96 -14.73 -5.67
C ASN A 428 -17.76 -14.51 -4.76
N GLU A 429 -17.04 -13.43 -5.02
CA GLU A 429 -15.99 -12.94 -4.12
C GLU A 429 -16.62 -12.09 -3.02
N MET A 430 -16.11 -12.25 -1.80
CA MET A 430 -16.54 -11.50 -0.63
C MET A 430 -15.33 -10.95 0.10
N PHE A 431 -15.50 -9.78 0.71
CA PHE A 431 -14.49 -9.21 1.62
C PHE A 431 -15.17 -8.54 2.81
N CYS A 432 -14.39 -8.36 3.86
CA CYS A 432 -14.78 -7.64 5.07
C CYS A 432 -13.85 -6.46 5.31
N THR A 433 -14.41 -5.42 5.90
CA THR A 433 -13.69 -4.22 6.33
C THR A 433 -13.94 -3.94 7.79
N ALA A 434 -12.95 -3.36 8.46
CA ALA A 434 -13.06 -2.96 9.85
C ALA A 434 -12.20 -1.73 10.14
N GLY A 435 -12.58 -0.95 11.14
CA GLY A 435 -11.85 0.26 11.43
C GLY A 435 -12.26 0.96 12.73
N ALA A 436 -12.04 2.26 12.74
CA ALA A 436 -12.37 3.14 13.86
C ALA A 436 -13.88 3.37 14.05
N ASN A 437 -14.70 2.87 13.14
CA ASN A 437 -16.15 2.80 13.29
C ASN A 437 -16.62 1.68 14.22
N ARG A 438 -15.72 0.75 14.62
CA ARG A 438 -15.98 -0.41 15.48
C ARG A 438 -16.95 -1.44 14.90
N SER A 439 -17.23 -1.34 13.60
CA SER A 439 -18.16 -2.20 12.87
C SER A 439 -17.39 -3.12 11.93
N LEU A 440 -17.99 -4.27 11.63
CA LEU A 440 -17.55 -5.18 10.59
C LEU A 440 -18.53 -5.04 9.41
N THR A 441 -18.03 -4.63 8.25
CA THR A 441 -18.88 -4.49 7.05
C THR A 441 -18.46 -5.53 6.02
N PHE A 442 -19.43 -6.31 5.57
CA PHE A 442 -19.25 -7.40 4.61
C PHE A 442 -19.77 -7.01 3.24
N TYR A 443 -18.95 -7.24 2.24
CA TYR A 443 -19.24 -6.94 0.84
C TYR A 443 -19.22 -8.20 0.00
N ARG A 444 -20.13 -8.29 -0.96
CA ARG A 444 -20.20 -9.35 -1.95
C ARG A 444 -20.19 -8.79 -3.36
N GLU A 445 -19.47 -9.44 -4.25
CA GLU A 445 -19.49 -9.13 -5.66
C GLU A 445 -20.93 -9.22 -6.21
N ALA A 446 -21.39 -8.16 -6.88
CA ALA A 446 -22.65 -8.17 -7.58
C ALA A 446 -22.49 -9.05 -8.83
N THR A 447 -23.12 -10.21 -8.83
CA THR A 447 -23.29 -10.97 -10.05
C THR A 447 -24.25 -10.23 -10.96
N GLY A 448 -23.77 -9.76 -12.09
CA GLY A 448 -24.65 -9.26 -13.15
C GLY A 448 -25.64 -10.37 -13.53
N ILE A 449 -26.91 -9.98 -13.59
CA ILE A 449 -28.01 -10.81 -14.10
C ILE A 449 -27.77 -11.05 -15.59
#